data_1c16e80454e2e163f53a476915dae950
#
_entry.id   1c16e80454e2e163f53a476915dae950
#
_cell.length_a   1.000
_cell.length_b   1.000
_cell.length_c   1.000
_cell.angle_alpha   90.00
_cell.angle_beta   90.00
_cell.angle_gamma   90.00
#
_symmetry.space_group_name_H-M   'P 1'
#
loop_
_entity.id
_entity.type
_entity.pdbx_description
1 polymer ?
#
loop_
_entity_poly.entity_id
_entity_poly.type
_entity_poly.pdbx_seq_one_letter_code
_entity_poly.pdbx_strand_id
1 'polypeptide(L)'
;MYYNPFSNSVFKLNDFAFAGDDAKRLFDRINVHNHLFANVAYSLIGSTRNSKGLLCAILEQAHIQALREATEVEIGEYMKSLGFTSISTDEFSNEIYEVFDAVPNNVLMGIDGNLYFFDTQIKIL
;
A
#
# COMPACT_ATOMS: atom_id res chain seq x y z
N MET A 1 7.56 9.17 5.73
CA MET A 1 6.98 9.53 4.42
C MET A 1 7.26 10.98 4.13
N TYR A 2 7.71 11.30 2.94
CA TYR A 2 8.16 12.64 2.57
C TYR A 2 7.40 13.13 1.35
N TYR A 3 6.83 14.33 1.44
CA TYR A 3 6.08 14.94 0.34
C TYR A 3 7.00 15.74 -0.56
N ASN A 4 6.87 15.54 -1.87
CA ASN A 4 7.56 16.32 -2.89
C ASN A 4 6.56 17.23 -3.62
N PRO A 5 6.59 18.56 -3.39
CA PRO A 5 5.62 19.47 -4.00
C PRO A 5 5.80 19.62 -5.52
N PHE A 6 7.01 19.36 -6.05
CA PHE A 6 7.28 19.49 -7.48
C PHE A 6 6.63 18.38 -8.31
N SER A 7 6.60 17.15 -7.81
CA SER A 7 6.00 16.01 -8.49
C SER A 7 4.61 15.65 -7.95
N ASN A 8 4.14 16.35 -6.92
CA ASN A 8 2.91 16.03 -6.20
C ASN A 8 2.88 14.54 -5.80
N SER A 9 3.96 14.09 -5.19
CA SER A 9 4.14 12.71 -4.77
C SER A 9 4.70 12.63 -3.36
N VAL A 10 4.64 11.45 -2.77
CA VAL A 10 5.25 11.16 -1.47
C VAL A 10 6.33 10.09 -1.65
N PHE A 11 7.39 10.20 -0.86
CA PHE A 11 8.45 9.20 -0.80
C PHE A 11 8.34 8.40 0.49
N LYS A 12 8.59 7.12 0.37
CA LYS A 12 8.57 6.19 1.50
C LYS A 12 9.87 5.40 1.51
N LEU A 13 10.50 5.30 2.69
CA LEU A 13 11.65 4.43 2.88
C LEU A 13 11.18 3.08 3.40
N ASN A 14 11.66 2.00 2.77
CA ASN A 14 11.39 0.64 3.21
C ASN A 14 12.71 -0.02 3.63
N ASP A 15 12.78 -0.41 4.90
CA ASP A 15 13.93 -1.09 5.48
C ASP A 15 13.77 -2.60 5.28
N PHE A 16 14.59 -3.19 4.44
CA PHE A 16 14.57 -4.64 4.15
C PHE A 16 14.79 -5.49 5.41
N ALA A 17 15.72 -5.07 6.26
CA ALA A 17 16.08 -5.84 7.46
C ALA A 17 14.95 -5.82 8.49
N PHE A 18 14.27 -4.69 8.64
CA PHE A 18 13.18 -4.52 9.62
C PHE A 18 11.98 -5.41 9.28
N ALA A 19 11.62 -5.48 8.01
CA ALA A 19 10.49 -6.28 7.57
C ALA A 19 10.81 -7.79 7.50
N GLY A 20 12.07 -8.19 7.74
CA GLY A 20 12.53 -9.56 7.52
C GLY A 20 12.50 -9.95 6.05
N ASP A 21 12.38 -8.96 5.17
CA ASP A 21 12.28 -9.16 3.74
C ASP A 21 13.66 -9.13 3.09
N ASP A 22 13.80 -9.89 2.03
CA ASP A 22 14.83 -9.65 1.03
C ASP A 22 14.24 -8.75 -0.09
N ALA A 23 15.10 -8.35 -1.02
CA ALA A 23 14.70 -7.50 -2.14
C ALA A 23 13.61 -8.15 -3.00
N LYS A 24 13.67 -9.47 -3.18
CA LYS A 24 12.69 -10.21 -3.98
C LYS A 24 11.29 -10.12 -3.37
N ARG A 25 11.17 -10.32 -2.07
CA ARG A 25 9.88 -10.24 -1.37
C ARG A 25 9.29 -8.83 -1.46
N LEU A 26 10.13 -7.81 -1.29
CA LEU A 26 9.68 -6.43 -1.45
C LEU A 26 9.16 -6.17 -2.85
N PHE A 27 9.89 -6.58 -3.89
CA PHE A 27 9.45 -6.38 -5.27
C PHE A 27 8.18 -7.15 -5.59
N ASP A 28 8.04 -8.37 -5.09
CA ASP A 28 6.81 -9.16 -5.27
C ASP A 28 5.62 -8.45 -4.64
N ARG A 29 5.76 -7.91 -3.43
CA ARG A 29 4.69 -7.16 -2.76
C ARG A 29 4.33 -5.87 -3.48
N ILE A 30 5.34 -5.13 -3.97
CA ILE A 30 5.11 -3.92 -4.76
C ILE A 30 4.34 -4.26 -6.03
N ASN A 31 4.72 -5.31 -6.74
CA ASN A 31 4.05 -5.72 -7.97
C ASN A 31 2.60 -6.11 -7.72
N VAL A 32 2.32 -6.86 -6.65
CA VAL A 32 0.94 -7.24 -6.30
C VAL A 32 0.13 -6.01 -5.88
N HIS A 33 0.70 -5.14 -5.05
CA HIS A 33 0.05 -3.89 -4.67
C HIS A 33 -0.31 -3.05 -5.90
N ASN A 34 0.63 -2.89 -6.83
CA ASN A 34 0.41 -2.09 -8.03
C ASN A 34 -0.64 -2.72 -8.96
N HIS A 35 -0.74 -4.04 -8.97
CA HIS A 35 -1.77 -4.73 -9.73
C HIS A 35 -3.17 -4.52 -9.12
N LEU A 36 -3.29 -4.66 -7.80
CA LEU A 36 -4.56 -4.54 -7.09
C LEU A 36 -4.99 -3.08 -6.89
N PHE A 37 -4.04 -2.19 -6.63
CA PHE A 37 -4.29 -0.80 -6.26
C PHE A 37 -3.50 0.16 -7.16
N ALA A 38 -3.76 0.09 -8.46
CA ALA A 38 -3.00 0.81 -9.48
C ALA A 38 -3.07 2.34 -9.32
N ASN A 39 -4.14 2.86 -8.71
CA ASN A 39 -4.30 4.30 -8.48
C ASN A 39 -3.36 4.85 -7.39
N VAL A 40 -2.72 3.99 -6.62
CA VAL A 40 -1.70 4.32 -5.62
C VAL A 40 -0.45 3.46 -5.81
N ALA A 41 -0.10 3.19 -7.05
CA ALA A 41 1.07 2.36 -7.37
C ALA A 41 2.36 2.97 -6.81
N TYR A 42 3.25 2.09 -6.36
CA TYR A 42 4.60 2.48 -5.95
C TYR A 42 5.56 2.42 -7.14
N SER A 43 6.46 3.40 -7.21
CA SER A 43 7.62 3.36 -8.09
C SER A 43 8.88 3.24 -7.25
N LEU A 44 9.74 2.28 -7.57
CA LEU A 44 11.06 2.18 -6.95
C LEU A 44 11.99 3.16 -7.67
N ILE A 45 12.45 4.20 -6.96
CA ILE A 45 13.29 5.24 -7.56
C ILE A 45 14.75 5.15 -7.15
N GLY A 46 15.09 4.32 -6.19
CA GLY A 46 16.47 4.15 -5.76
C GLY A 46 16.59 3.50 -4.41
N SER A 47 17.77 3.64 -3.84
CA SER A 47 18.07 3.15 -2.49
C SER A 47 18.92 4.15 -1.73
N THR A 48 18.85 4.10 -0.43
CA THR A 48 19.65 4.92 0.48
C THR A 48 19.90 4.16 1.77
N ARG A 49 20.68 4.76 2.67
CA ARG A 49 20.86 4.21 4.01
C ARG A 49 20.11 5.09 5.01
N ASN A 50 19.45 4.46 5.98
CA ASN A 50 18.79 5.18 7.05
C ASN A 50 19.81 5.67 8.09
N SER A 51 19.33 6.32 9.16
CA SER A 51 20.18 6.84 10.24
C SER A 51 21.00 5.76 10.96
N LYS A 52 20.59 4.49 10.86
CA LYS A 52 21.31 3.35 11.43
C LYS A 52 22.29 2.71 10.44
N GLY A 53 22.44 3.28 9.24
CA GLY A 53 23.30 2.73 8.19
C GLY A 53 22.73 1.54 7.44
N LEU A 54 21.47 1.19 7.65
CA LEU A 54 20.81 0.07 6.96
C LEU A 54 20.31 0.50 5.59
N LEU A 55 20.44 -0.40 4.62
CA LEU A 55 19.97 -0.17 3.26
C LEU A 55 18.45 -0.14 3.21
N CYS A 56 17.91 0.90 2.58
CA CYS A 56 16.46 1.10 2.41
C CYS A 56 16.13 1.33 0.94
N ALA A 57 15.02 0.80 0.47
CA ALA A 57 14.45 1.17 -0.81
C ALA A 57 13.73 2.51 -0.70
N ILE A 58 13.85 3.35 -1.72
CA ILE A 58 13.10 4.60 -1.85
C ILE A 58 11.93 4.35 -2.81
N LEU A 59 10.72 4.45 -2.29
CA LEU A 59 9.49 4.27 -3.06
C LEU A 59 8.81 5.61 -3.25
N GLU A 60 8.29 5.85 -4.44
CA GLU A 60 7.49 7.03 -4.75
C GLU A 60 6.05 6.61 -5.03
N GLN A 61 5.11 7.40 -4.54
CA GLN A 61 3.68 7.19 -4.71
C GLN A 61 3.00 8.54 -4.89
N ALA A 62 1.97 8.62 -5.72
CA ALA A 62 1.22 9.85 -5.91
C ALA A 62 0.65 10.35 -4.57
N HIS A 63 0.74 11.66 -4.34
CA HIS A 63 0.04 12.30 -3.22
C HIS A 63 -1.44 12.41 -3.55
N ILE A 64 -2.28 11.87 -2.68
CA ILE A 64 -3.73 11.84 -2.87
C ILE A 64 -4.37 12.88 -1.95
N GLN A 65 -5.19 13.74 -2.54
CA GLN A 65 -5.99 14.66 -1.77
C GLN A 65 -7.20 13.91 -1.23
N ALA A 66 -7.18 13.63 0.06
CA ALA A 66 -8.21 12.85 0.73
C ALA A 66 -9.34 13.72 1.22
N LEU A 67 -10.57 13.22 1.11
CA LEU A 67 -11.75 13.80 1.73
C LEU A 67 -11.86 13.36 3.20
N ARG A 68 -11.63 12.08 3.45
CA ARG A 68 -11.70 11.44 4.77
C ARG A 68 -11.12 10.04 4.71
N GLU A 69 -10.98 9.39 5.85
CA GLU A 69 -10.74 7.96 5.90
C GLU A 69 -11.97 7.20 5.37
N ALA A 70 -11.75 6.06 4.72
CA ALA A 70 -12.84 5.17 4.32
C ALA A 70 -13.42 4.47 5.54
N THR A 71 -14.69 4.07 5.47
CA THR A 71 -15.33 3.26 6.50
C THR A 71 -15.04 1.78 6.28
N GLU A 72 -15.19 0.97 7.31
CA GLU A 72 -15.05 -0.49 7.19
C GLU A 72 -16.02 -1.07 6.15
N VAL A 73 -17.24 -0.54 6.08
CA VAL A 73 -18.23 -0.98 5.09
C VAL A 73 -17.78 -0.68 3.67
N GLU A 74 -17.25 0.53 3.44
CA GLU A 74 -16.72 0.93 2.13
C GLU A 74 -15.56 0.05 1.69
N ILE A 75 -14.64 -0.23 2.60
CA ILE A 75 -13.49 -1.10 2.35
C ILE A 75 -13.97 -2.52 2.00
N GLY A 76 -14.88 -3.07 2.79
CA GLY A 76 -15.43 -4.40 2.58
C GLY A 76 -16.14 -4.55 1.24
N GLU A 77 -16.95 -3.56 0.86
CA GLU A 77 -17.64 -3.55 -0.42
C GLU A 77 -16.67 -3.47 -1.60
N TYR A 78 -15.65 -2.64 -1.48
CA TYR A 78 -14.62 -2.51 -2.51
C TYR A 78 -13.85 -3.81 -2.70
N MET A 79 -13.40 -4.42 -1.60
CA MET A 79 -12.67 -5.70 -1.66
C MET A 79 -13.53 -6.82 -2.25
N LYS A 80 -14.81 -6.84 -1.90
CA LYS A 80 -15.76 -7.78 -2.50
C LYS A 80 -15.88 -7.58 -4.01
N SER A 81 -15.89 -6.35 -4.47
CA SER A 81 -15.94 -6.04 -5.90
C SER A 81 -14.72 -6.53 -6.67
N LEU A 82 -13.56 -6.67 -5.99
CA LEU A 82 -12.34 -7.23 -6.55
C LEU A 82 -12.30 -8.77 -6.47
N GLY A 83 -13.32 -9.41 -5.92
CA GLY A 83 -13.39 -10.86 -5.81
C GLY A 83 -12.80 -11.42 -4.51
N PHE A 84 -12.56 -10.58 -3.51
CA PHE A 84 -12.07 -11.03 -2.21
C PHE A 84 -13.22 -11.41 -1.29
N THR A 85 -12.94 -12.39 -0.40
CA THR A 85 -13.83 -12.79 0.69
C THR A 85 -13.30 -12.21 2.00
N SER A 86 -14.18 -11.67 2.82
CA SER A 86 -13.82 -11.16 4.13
C SER A 86 -13.49 -12.31 5.09
N ILE A 87 -12.29 -12.25 5.71
CA ILE A 87 -11.89 -13.14 6.80
C ILE A 87 -12.25 -12.50 8.14
N SER A 88 -11.98 -11.20 8.26
CA SER A 88 -12.32 -10.37 9.41
C SER A 88 -12.59 -8.94 8.91
N THR A 89 -12.77 -7.98 9.81
CA THR A 89 -13.07 -6.59 9.42
C THR A 89 -11.94 -5.92 8.62
N ASP A 90 -10.70 -6.39 8.78
CA ASP A 90 -9.51 -5.81 8.17
C ASP A 90 -8.71 -6.80 7.33
N GLU A 91 -9.21 -8.03 7.18
CA GLU A 91 -8.54 -9.09 6.43
C GLU A 91 -9.45 -9.64 5.32
N PHE A 92 -8.86 -9.81 4.13
CA PHE A 92 -9.56 -10.31 2.96
C PHE A 92 -8.67 -11.31 2.23
N SER A 93 -9.28 -12.32 1.62
CA SER A 93 -8.53 -13.27 0.81
C SER A 93 -9.26 -13.68 -0.45
N ASN A 94 -8.50 -14.07 -1.44
CA ASN A 94 -8.96 -14.84 -2.58
C ASN A 94 -8.06 -16.07 -2.73
N GLU A 95 -8.11 -16.78 -3.87
CA GLU A 95 -7.30 -17.98 -4.08
C GLU A 95 -5.80 -17.69 -4.22
N ILE A 96 -5.43 -16.45 -4.50
CA ILE A 96 -4.05 -16.05 -4.84
C ILE A 96 -3.43 -15.18 -3.76
N TYR A 97 -4.21 -14.28 -3.17
CA TYR A 97 -3.70 -13.25 -2.25
C TYR A 97 -4.47 -13.21 -0.95
N GLU A 98 -3.76 -12.81 0.10
CA GLU A 98 -4.35 -12.42 1.38
C GLU A 98 -3.94 -10.97 1.66
N VAL A 99 -4.92 -10.12 1.95
CA VAL A 99 -4.73 -8.68 2.22
C VAL A 99 -5.14 -8.42 3.66
N PHE A 100 -4.26 -7.83 4.45
CA PHE A 100 -4.55 -7.45 5.84
C PHE A 100 -4.12 -6.02 6.11
N ASP A 101 -4.48 -5.52 7.30
CA ASP A 101 -4.35 -4.11 7.67
C ASP A 101 -5.13 -3.17 6.73
N ALA A 102 -6.21 -3.65 6.13
CA ALA A 102 -7.14 -2.83 5.35
C ALA A 102 -8.12 -2.13 6.30
N VAL A 103 -7.58 -1.26 7.13
CA VAL A 103 -8.30 -0.52 8.18
C VAL A 103 -8.52 0.94 7.73
N PRO A 104 -9.49 1.66 8.32
CA PRO A 104 -9.81 3.03 7.90
C PRO A 104 -8.61 3.98 7.86
N ASN A 105 -7.66 3.88 8.77
CA ASN A 105 -6.48 4.76 8.75
C ASN A 105 -5.47 4.43 7.63
N ASN A 106 -5.62 3.30 6.94
CA ASN A 106 -4.81 2.91 5.79
C ASN A 106 -5.55 3.05 4.46
N VAL A 107 -6.82 3.44 4.48
CA VAL A 107 -7.64 3.56 3.26
C VAL A 107 -8.33 4.91 3.25
N LEU A 108 -8.04 5.71 2.24
CA LEU A 108 -8.58 7.06 2.13
C LEU A 108 -9.65 7.12 1.04
N MET A 109 -10.72 7.87 1.33
CA MET A 109 -11.69 8.30 0.33
C MET A 109 -11.16 9.58 -0.32
N GLY A 110 -10.89 9.53 -1.61
CA GLY A 110 -10.46 10.71 -2.36
C GLY A 110 -11.61 11.65 -2.66
N ILE A 111 -11.27 12.87 -3.06
CA ILE A 111 -12.27 13.86 -3.49
C ILE A 111 -12.98 13.42 -4.77
N ASP A 112 -12.40 12.48 -5.52
CA ASP A 112 -12.98 11.89 -6.74
C ASP A 112 -13.93 10.71 -6.45
N GLY A 113 -14.12 10.35 -5.19
CA GLY A 113 -15.00 9.25 -4.78
C GLY A 113 -14.36 7.88 -4.83
N ASN A 114 -13.07 7.78 -5.19
CA ASN A 114 -12.34 6.51 -5.23
C ASN A 114 -11.67 6.21 -3.89
N LEU A 115 -11.49 4.92 -3.59
CA LEU A 115 -10.72 4.47 -2.44
C LEU A 115 -9.25 4.30 -2.82
N TYR A 116 -8.36 4.72 -1.92
CA TYR A 116 -6.91 4.67 -2.09
C TYR A 116 -6.31 3.92 -0.90
N PHE A 117 -5.66 2.79 -1.20
CA PHE A 117 -5.12 1.88 -0.19
C PHE A 117 -3.63 2.16 0.03
N PHE A 118 -3.28 2.51 1.25
CA PHE A 118 -1.91 2.76 1.68
C PHE A 118 -1.52 1.77 2.79
N ASP A 119 -0.25 1.39 2.83
CA ASP A 119 0.33 0.58 3.92
C ASP A 119 -0.44 -0.71 4.26
N THR A 120 -1.27 -1.20 3.35
CA THR A 120 -1.87 -2.52 3.50
C THR A 120 -0.82 -3.61 3.28
N GLN A 121 -0.98 -4.72 3.99
CA GLN A 121 -0.08 -5.87 3.85
C GLN A 121 -0.69 -6.87 2.88
N ILE A 122 0.14 -7.42 2.01
CA ILE A 122 -0.30 -8.39 1.02
C ILE A 122 0.60 -9.62 1.10
N LYS A 123 -0.03 -10.80 1.22
CA LYS A 123 0.65 -12.08 1.19
C LYS A 123 0.22 -12.85 -0.06
N ILE A 124 1.19 -13.39 -0.79
CA ILE A 124 0.95 -14.27 -1.92
C ILE A 124 0.81 -15.69 -1.37
N LEU A 125 -0.31 -16.30 -1.66
CA LEU A 125 -0.62 -17.67 -1.19
C LEU A 125 0.02 -18.76 -2.04
#